data_1d2b9d324f15c651cf76ebcf1471dfd5
#
_entry.id   1d2b9d324f15c651cf76ebcf1471dfd5
#
_cell.length_a   1.000
_cell.length_b   1.000
_cell.length_c   1.000
_cell.angle_alpha   90.00
_cell.angle_beta   90.00
_cell.angle_gamma   90.00
#
_symmetry.space_group_name_H-M   'P 1'
#
loop_
_entity.id
_entity.type
_entity.pdbx_description
1 polymer ?
#
loop_
_entity_poly.entity_id
_entity_poly.type
_entity_poly.pdbx_seq_one_letter_code
_entity_poly.pdbx_strand_id
1 'polypeptide(L)'
;VTQRRASVLVALCSALTLAAPPAAAADALHAPSKKSRCDTLITAGHVVTMDAADGVFSPGAVAIAGGRIVAVGTPSELLSLYSPKQKISRPRSVVLPGLVNTHTHAAMSLFRGIADDLPLMEWLTKFIFPAEAKNVSPAFVKAGTTLACLEMIRGGTTTFADMYYFESDVAEAVDACGLRAVLGETWLDFPVPDHKDLAESIKVTRAFLEKWKGHPRVIAAVAPHAPYTNAKESLLAARDLALEFKAPLLIHLSETRDEQKLIAEKYGTTPTKWLESIGFLGPNVLAAHCVWCDADDFRLLAERKVGISHNPESNMKLASGILNVVAARKAGVAVGLGTDGVAGSNNDHDMWEAMDFAGKLAKVSTMDPTALPAKELLRMATIEGARAMKMEDRIGSLETGK
;
A
#
# COMPACT_ATOMS: atom_id res chain seq x y z
N VAL A 1 20.30 3.54 -68.56
CA VAL A 1 20.81 4.62 -69.42
C VAL A 1 21.34 5.71 -68.55
N THR A 2 22.65 5.98 -68.78
CA THR A 2 23.50 7.15 -68.47
C THR A 2 23.84 7.45 -67.00
N GLN A 3 24.99 7.13 -66.56
CA GLN A 3 26.41 7.49 -66.67
C GLN A 3 26.78 8.89 -66.17
N ARG A 4 27.80 8.87 -65.25
CA ARG A 4 28.95 9.76 -65.01
C ARG A 4 28.67 11.06 -64.21
N ARG A 5 29.52 11.51 -63.28
CA ARG A 5 30.99 11.67 -63.33
C ARG A 5 31.61 11.76 -61.94
N ALA A 6 32.81 11.21 -61.84
CA ALA A 6 33.76 11.39 -60.75
C ALA A 6 34.46 12.79 -60.91
N SER A 7 34.82 13.37 -59.75
CA SER A 7 35.85 14.43 -59.72
C SER A 7 36.78 14.17 -58.54
N VAL A 8 38.04 13.97 -58.92
CA VAL A 8 39.23 13.83 -58.07
C VAL A 8 39.70 15.24 -57.70
N LEU A 9 39.95 15.48 -56.40
CA LEU A 9 40.75 16.63 -55.96
C LEU A 9 41.93 16.13 -55.15
N VAL A 10 43.11 16.44 -55.59
CA VAL A 10 44.42 16.13 -55.00
C VAL A 10 44.66 17.08 -53.83
N ALA A 11 45.04 16.55 -52.67
CA ALA A 11 45.42 17.32 -51.50
C ALA A 11 46.96 17.40 -51.39
N LEU A 12 47.43 18.63 -51.17
CA LEU A 12 48.81 18.92 -50.81
C LEU A 12 49.09 18.46 -49.37
N CYS A 13 50.15 17.68 -49.21
CA CYS A 13 50.78 17.39 -47.91
C CYS A 13 51.61 18.61 -47.48
N SER A 14 51.30 19.23 -46.37
CA SER A 14 52.20 20.08 -45.60
C SER A 14 52.54 19.38 -44.29
N ALA A 15 53.77 18.96 -44.15
CA ALA A 15 54.28 18.38 -42.92
C ALA A 15 54.49 19.50 -41.88
N LEU A 16 53.70 19.48 -40.84
CA LEU A 16 53.97 20.18 -39.58
C LEU A 16 54.47 19.16 -38.55
N THR A 17 55.73 19.28 -38.21
CA THR A 17 56.34 18.60 -37.07
C THR A 17 55.80 19.24 -35.79
N LEU A 18 54.84 18.58 -35.12
CA LEU A 18 54.43 18.89 -33.75
C LEU A 18 55.38 18.20 -32.80
N ALA A 19 56.13 19.01 -32.02
CA ALA A 19 56.88 18.54 -30.87
C ALA A 19 55.97 17.95 -29.81
N ALA A 20 56.24 16.75 -29.35
CA ALA A 20 55.53 16.10 -28.24
C ALA A 20 55.72 16.92 -26.96
N PRO A 21 54.65 17.24 -26.21
CA PRO A 21 54.84 17.81 -24.87
C PRO A 21 55.38 16.73 -23.92
N PRO A 22 56.14 17.14 -22.87
CA PRO A 22 56.78 16.20 -21.95
C PRO A 22 55.66 15.43 -21.19
N ALA A 23 55.89 14.12 -21.04
CA ALA A 23 55.10 13.25 -20.16
C ALA A 23 55.28 13.74 -18.72
N ALA A 24 54.36 14.59 -18.28
CA ALA A 24 54.27 15.05 -16.89
C ALA A 24 53.14 14.27 -16.16
N ALA A 25 53.56 13.38 -15.28
CA ALA A 25 52.87 12.96 -14.08
C ALA A 25 51.41 12.44 -14.25
N ALA A 26 51.28 11.21 -14.73
CA ALA A 26 50.18 10.38 -14.33
C ALA A 26 50.58 9.69 -13.00
N ASP A 27 50.34 10.32 -11.88
CA ASP A 27 50.27 9.68 -10.56
C ASP A 27 49.72 10.70 -9.54
N ALA A 28 48.51 11.17 -9.82
CA ALA A 28 47.63 11.60 -8.76
C ALA A 28 46.96 10.34 -8.19
N LEU A 29 47.67 9.67 -7.28
CA LEU A 29 47.12 8.73 -6.33
C LEU A 29 45.89 9.40 -5.72
N HIS A 30 44.69 9.00 -6.19
CA HIS A 30 43.43 9.33 -5.51
C HIS A 30 43.55 8.73 -4.14
N ALA A 31 43.86 9.61 -3.14
CA ALA A 31 43.68 9.22 -1.74
C ALA A 31 42.29 8.61 -1.61
N PRO A 32 42.13 7.43 -1.00
CA PRO A 32 40.83 6.81 -0.90
C PRO A 32 39.88 7.80 -0.22
N SER A 33 38.84 8.23 -0.92
CA SER A 33 37.84 9.13 -0.36
C SER A 33 37.32 8.48 0.91
N LYS A 34 37.30 9.23 2.04
CA LYS A 34 36.86 8.72 3.31
C LYS A 34 35.46 8.15 3.17
N LYS A 35 35.28 6.84 3.39
CA LYS A 35 33.98 6.16 3.27
C LYS A 35 32.95 6.85 4.16
N SER A 36 31.77 7.06 3.62
CA SER A 36 30.62 7.56 4.38
C SER A 36 30.17 6.52 5.42
N ARG A 37 29.74 6.95 6.59
CA ARG A 37 29.18 6.03 7.59
C ARG A 37 27.74 5.68 7.23
N CYS A 38 27.36 4.42 7.38
CA CYS A 38 25.96 4.00 7.40
C CYS A 38 25.68 3.11 8.61
N ASP A 39 24.42 3.02 9.00
CA ASP A 39 24.04 2.22 10.17
C ASP A 39 24.05 0.74 9.83
N THR A 40 23.43 0.37 8.72
CA THR A 40 23.31 -1.03 8.30
C THR A 40 23.64 -1.17 6.81
N LEU A 41 24.39 -2.21 6.47
CA LEU A 41 24.56 -2.70 5.09
C LEU A 41 24.01 -4.12 5.01
N ILE A 42 23.00 -4.31 4.19
CA ILE A 42 22.43 -5.62 3.89
C ILE A 42 23.02 -6.09 2.56
N THR A 43 23.56 -7.31 2.52
CA THR A 43 24.01 -7.96 1.29
C THR A 43 23.22 -9.25 1.07
N ALA A 44 22.78 -9.51 -0.15
CA ALA A 44 21.93 -10.66 -0.49
C ALA A 44 22.33 -11.27 -1.83
N GLY A 45 21.81 -12.48 -2.11
CA GLY A 45 21.93 -13.10 -3.42
C GLY A 45 21.27 -12.25 -4.51
N HIS A 46 20.12 -11.66 -4.19
CA HIS A 46 19.42 -10.73 -5.07
C HIS A 46 18.82 -9.58 -4.27
N VAL A 47 18.80 -8.38 -4.85
CA VAL A 47 18.04 -7.21 -4.40
C VAL A 47 17.13 -6.80 -5.53
N VAL A 48 15.81 -6.84 -5.30
CA VAL A 48 14.78 -6.46 -6.28
C VAL A 48 14.17 -5.14 -5.80
N THR A 49 14.32 -4.08 -6.58
CA THR A 49 14.04 -2.72 -6.11
C THR A 49 12.58 -2.33 -6.14
N MET A 50 11.77 -2.90 -7.01
CA MET A 50 10.37 -2.50 -7.29
C MET A 50 10.23 -1.01 -7.64
N ASP A 51 11.30 -0.38 -8.09
CA ASP A 51 11.33 0.98 -8.62
C ASP A 51 10.75 1.05 -10.05
N ALA A 52 10.78 2.22 -10.66
CA ALA A 52 10.28 2.43 -12.02
C ALA A 52 11.08 1.67 -13.09
N ALA A 53 12.35 1.35 -12.81
CA ALA A 53 13.24 0.61 -13.70
C ALA A 53 13.16 -0.92 -13.49
N ASP A 54 12.42 -1.37 -12.47
CA ASP A 54 12.37 -2.79 -12.04
C ASP A 54 13.77 -3.39 -11.82
N GLY A 55 14.64 -2.63 -11.16
CA GLY A 55 16.05 -2.96 -10.98
C GLY A 55 16.25 -4.27 -10.20
N VAL A 56 17.22 -5.08 -10.66
CA VAL A 56 17.64 -6.29 -9.96
C VAL A 56 19.17 -6.33 -9.88
N PHE A 57 19.71 -6.36 -8.66
CA PHE A 57 21.14 -6.52 -8.43
C PHE A 57 21.44 -7.95 -7.96
N SER A 58 22.40 -8.64 -8.61
CA SER A 58 22.71 -10.05 -8.35
C SER A 58 24.23 -10.31 -8.43
N PRO A 59 24.95 -10.37 -7.29
CA PRO A 59 24.51 -10.10 -5.92
C PRO A 59 24.15 -8.63 -5.70
N GLY A 60 23.29 -8.37 -4.72
CA GLY A 60 22.83 -7.02 -4.40
C GLY A 60 23.11 -6.59 -2.97
N ALA A 61 23.07 -5.29 -2.74
CA ALA A 61 23.23 -4.68 -1.42
C ALA A 61 22.37 -3.42 -1.25
N VAL A 62 22.00 -3.14 0.01
CA VAL A 62 21.27 -1.94 0.42
C VAL A 62 22.00 -1.32 1.61
N ALA A 63 22.35 -0.05 1.50
CA ALA A 63 22.94 0.74 2.60
C ALA A 63 21.88 1.64 3.23
N ILE A 64 21.81 1.64 4.57
CA ILE A 64 20.81 2.34 5.36
C ILE A 64 21.52 3.25 6.38
N ALA A 65 21.09 4.51 6.47
CA ALA A 65 21.54 5.45 7.47
C ALA A 65 20.38 6.34 7.93
N GLY A 66 20.24 6.56 9.23
CA GLY A 66 19.19 7.41 9.80
C GLY A 66 17.78 6.94 9.48
N GLY A 67 17.57 5.61 9.36
CA GLY A 67 16.28 5.01 9.02
C GLY A 67 15.86 5.16 7.55
N ARG A 68 16.79 5.57 6.66
CA ARG A 68 16.55 5.73 5.23
C ARG A 68 17.56 4.96 4.39
N ILE A 69 17.13 4.51 3.21
CA ILE A 69 18.01 3.96 2.20
C ILE A 69 18.90 5.08 1.66
N VAL A 70 20.20 4.90 1.75
CA VAL A 70 21.18 5.88 1.21
C VAL A 70 21.81 5.41 -0.09
N ALA A 71 21.79 4.11 -0.37
CA ALA A 71 22.21 3.54 -1.67
C ALA A 71 21.70 2.13 -1.85
N VAL A 72 21.48 1.74 -3.11
CA VAL A 72 21.23 0.37 -3.57
C VAL A 72 22.19 0.08 -4.73
N GLY A 73 22.79 -1.11 -4.76
CA GLY A 73 23.75 -1.48 -5.80
C GLY A 73 24.37 -2.84 -5.55
N THR A 74 25.57 -3.05 -6.08
CA THR A 74 26.33 -4.27 -5.79
C THR A 74 27.06 -4.21 -4.44
N PRO A 75 27.36 -5.34 -3.79
CA PRO A 75 28.11 -5.36 -2.53
C PRO A 75 29.49 -4.67 -2.62
N SER A 76 30.19 -4.85 -3.75
CA SER A 76 31.54 -4.27 -3.97
C SER A 76 31.46 -2.74 -4.05
N GLU A 77 30.49 -2.19 -4.79
CA GLU A 77 30.27 -0.75 -4.89
C GLU A 77 29.95 -0.13 -3.54
N LEU A 78 28.95 -0.70 -2.83
CA LEU A 78 28.53 -0.11 -1.57
C LEU A 78 29.60 -0.23 -0.48
N LEU A 79 30.37 -1.31 -0.44
CA LEU A 79 31.50 -1.48 0.48
C LEU A 79 32.67 -0.56 0.14
N SER A 80 32.80 -0.08 -1.08
CA SER A 80 33.79 0.94 -1.43
C SER A 80 33.39 2.32 -0.92
N LEU A 81 32.10 2.63 -0.90
CA LEU A 81 31.53 3.94 -0.57
C LEU A 81 31.17 4.09 0.92
N TYR A 82 30.77 2.99 1.58
CA TYR A 82 30.22 3.03 2.93
C TYR A 82 31.00 2.18 3.91
N SER A 83 31.07 2.67 5.17
CA SER A 83 31.55 1.96 6.35
C SER A 83 30.38 1.70 7.30
N PRO A 84 29.77 0.50 7.26
CA PRO A 84 28.60 0.19 8.07
C PRO A 84 28.95 -0.11 9.53
N LYS A 85 28.08 0.30 10.46
CA LYS A 85 28.14 -0.14 11.87
C LYS A 85 27.75 -1.62 11.99
N GLN A 86 26.70 -2.04 11.24
CA GLN A 86 26.22 -3.42 11.20
C GLN A 86 26.22 -3.94 9.77
N LYS A 87 26.63 -5.21 9.59
CA LYS A 87 26.52 -5.94 8.33
C LYS A 87 25.58 -7.11 8.50
N ILE A 88 24.59 -7.22 7.58
CA ILE A 88 23.67 -8.37 7.49
C ILE A 88 23.96 -9.06 6.17
N SER A 89 24.45 -10.30 6.20
CA SER A 89 24.75 -11.07 5.01
C SER A 89 23.75 -12.23 4.83
N ARG A 90 23.10 -12.27 3.67
CA ARG A 90 22.10 -13.28 3.29
C ARG A 90 22.30 -13.74 1.85
N PRO A 91 23.41 -14.45 1.53
CA PRO A 91 23.80 -14.73 0.14
C PRO A 91 22.85 -15.66 -0.61
N ARG A 92 21.93 -16.35 0.09
CA ARG A 92 20.91 -17.23 -0.50
C ARG A 92 19.50 -16.68 -0.38
N SER A 93 19.37 -15.38 -0.18
CA SER A 93 18.08 -14.72 0.00
C SER A 93 17.86 -13.63 -1.04
N VAL A 94 16.61 -13.26 -1.21
CA VAL A 94 16.19 -12.08 -1.97
C VAL A 94 15.81 -11.00 -0.98
N VAL A 95 16.25 -9.76 -1.21
CA VAL A 95 15.76 -8.57 -0.51
C VAL A 95 14.74 -7.87 -1.39
N LEU A 96 13.57 -7.63 -0.82
CA LEU A 96 12.44 -6.91 -1.41
C LEU A 96 12.08 -5.70 -0.55
N PRO A 97 11.34 -4.70 -1.08
CA PRO A 97 10.64 -3.75 -0.23
C PRO A 97 9.73 -4.49 0.74
N GLY A 98 9.51 -3.94 1.94
CA GLY A 98 8.51 -4.48 2.85
C GLY A 98 7.12 -4.47 2.22
N LEU A 99 6.33 -5.51 2.49
CA LEU A 99 4.98 -5.63 1.96
C LEU A 99 4.06 -4.56 2.57
N VAL A 100 3.10 -4.11 1.77
CA VAL A 100 2.11 -3.08 2.10
C VAL A 100 0.73 -3.71 2.04
N ASN A 101 0.11 -3.91 3.21
CA ASN A 101 -1.25 -4.42 3.35
C ASN A 101 -2.23 -3.23 3.37
N THR A 102 -3.02 -3.07 2.33
CA THR A 102 -3.81 -1.84 2.14
C THR A 102 -5.18 -1.86 2.82
N HIS A 103 -5.55 -2.95 3.51
CA HIS A 103 -6.79 -3.02 4.27
C HIS A 103 -6.76 -4.15 5.30
N THR A 104 -7.05 -3.80 6.55
CA THR A 104 -7.19 -4.73 7.68
C THR A 104 -8.24 -4.24 8.67
N HIS A 105 -8.62 -5.14 9.59
CA HIS A 105 -9.25 -4.88 10.86
C HIS A 105 -8.40 -5.59 11.92
N ALA A 106 -7.21 -5.04 12.20
CA ALA A 106 -6.12 -5.73 12.89
C ALA A 106 -6.51 -6.29 14.27
N ALA A 107 -7.27 -5.51 15.04
CA ALA A 107 -7.71 -5.92 16.38
C ALA A 107 -8.66 -7.14 16.36
N MET A 108 -9.37 -7.38 15.25
CA MET A 108 -10.23 -8.55 15.07
C MET A 108 -9.47 -9.88 15.06
N SER A 109 -8.14 -9.88 15.13
CA SER A 109 -7.34 -11.11 15.31
C SER A 109 -7.74 -11.92 16.56
N LEU A 110 -8.32 -11.27 17.58
CA LEU A 110 -8.87 -11.95 18.75
C LEU A 110 -10.25 -12.59 18.51
N PHE A 111 -10.91 -12.26 17.40
CA PHE A 111 -12.19 -12.86 16.99
C PHE A 111 -12.04 -13.96 15.95
N ARG A 112 -10.83 -14.36 15.60
CA ARG A 112 -10.58 -15.41 14.59
C ARG A 112 -11.39 -16.67 14.91
N GLY A 113 -12.17 -17.15 13.91
CA GLY A 113 -13.02 -18.32 14.04
C GLY A 113 -14.33 -18.10 14.79
N ILE A 114 -14.72 -16.87 15.10
CA ILE A 114 -15.98 -16.61 15.83
C ILE A 114 -17.22 -16.84 14.96
N ALA A 115 -17.11 -16.64 13.64
CA ALA A 115 -18.20 -16.80 12.69
C ALA A 115 -17.64 -17.00 11.28
N ASP A 116 -17.89 -18.17 10.70
CA ASP A 116 -17.46 -18.55 9.36
C ASP A 116 -18.67 -18.96 8.50
N ASP A 117 -18.48 -18.98 7.17
CA ASP A 117 -19.44 -19.51 6.18
C ASP A 117 -20.82 -18.80 6.20
N LEU A 118 -20.81 -17.48 6.36
CA LEU A 118 -22.02 -16.65 6.43
C LEU A 118 -22.02 -15.54 5.37
N PRO A 119 -23.21 -15.15 4.86
CA PRO A 119 -23.35 -13.92 4.07
C PRO A 119 -22.95 -12.69 4.90
N LEU A 120 -22.36 -11.68 4.25
CA LEU A 120 -21.81 -10.47 4.89
C LEU A 120 -22.78 -9.83 5.90
N MET A 121 -24.02 -9.56 5.51
CA MET A 121 -24.99 -8.86 6.38
C MET A 121 -25.41 -9.72 7.58
N GLU A 122 -25.50 -11.04 7.43
CA GLU A 122 -25.77 -11.96 8.54
C GLU A 122 -24.58 -12.03 9.48
N TRP A 123 -23.37 -12.18 8.94
CA TRP A 123 -22.12 -12.17 9.66
C TRP A 123 -21.95 -10.90 10.50
N LEU A 124 -22.13 -9.72 9.89
CA LEU A 124 -22.03 -8.43 10.59
C LEU A 124 -23.07 -8.28 11.69
N THR A 125 -24.36 -8.46 11.35
CA THR A 125 -25.46 -8.07 12.26
C THR A 125 -25.73 -9.06 13.38
N LYS A 126 -25.52 -10.37 13.15
CA LYS A 126 -25.80 -11.42 14.14
C LYS A 126 -24.58 -11.83 14.96
N PHE A 127 -23.37 -11.62 14.45
CA PHE A 127 -22.16 -12.13 15.09
C PHE A 127 -21.17 -11.00 15.42
N ILE A 128 -20.73 -10.24 14.45
CA ILE A 128 -19.61 -9.30 14.64
C ILE A 128 -20.04 -8.10 15.48
N PHE A 129 -21.04 -7.32 15.08
CA PHE A 129 -21.46 -6.16 15.86
C PHE A 129 -21.84 -6.49 17.30
N PRO A 130 -22.58 -7.60 17.59
CA PRO A 130 -22.82 -8.00 18.97
C PRO A 130 -21.56 -8.41 19.75
N ALA A 131 -20.60 -9.08 19.08
CA ALA A 131 -19.34 -9.45 19.70
C ALA A 131 -18.47 -8.23 20.01
N GLU A 132 -18.43 -7.28 19.09
CA GLU A 132 -17.72 -6.01 19.24
C GLU A 132 -18.31 -5.18 20.38
N ALA A 133 -19.62 -4.96 20.38
CA ALA A 133 -20.32 -4.21 21.43
C ALA A 133 -20.06 -4.78 22.84
N LYS A 134 -19.84 -6.10 22.95
CA LYS A 134 -19.61 -6.77 24.21
C LYS A 134 -18.15 -6.76 24.66
N ASN A 135 -17.19 -6.89 23.74
CA ASN A 135 -15.82 -7.26 24.06
C ASN A 135 -14.79 -6.18 23.71
N VAL A 136 -15.08 -5.33 22.70
CA VAL A 136 -14.09 -4.36 22.22
C VAL A 136 -13.88 -3.25 23.25
N SER A 137 -12.64 -2.99 23.56
CA SER A 137 -12.18 -2.04 24.55
C SER A 137 -10.75 -1.62 24.22
N PRO A 138 -10.19 -0.56 24.81
CA PRO A 138 -8.77 -0.20 24.63
C PRO A 138 -7.80 -1.35 24.86
N ALA A 139 -8.04 -2.18 25.87
CA ALA A 139 -7.20 -3.35 26.15
C ALA A 139 -7.32 -4.44 25.08
N PHE A 140 -8.55 -4.67 24.58
CA PHE A 140 -8.82 -5.62 23.51
C PHE A 140 -8.10 -5.21 22.23
N VAL A 141 -8.26 -3.96 21.79
CA VAL A 141 -7.64 -3.52 20.53
C VAL A 141 -6.11 -3.53 20.60
N LYS A 142 -5.52 -3.16 21.73
CA LYS A 142 -4.06 -3.28 21.93
C LYS A 142 -3.57 -4.71 21.79
N ALA A 143 -4.24 -5.67 22.45
CA ALA A 143 -3.85 -7.08 22.40
C ALA A 143 -4.02 -7.66 20.99
N GLY A 144 -5.18 -7.45 20.37
CA GLY A 144 -5.47 -7.93 19.01
C GLY A 144 -4.54 -7.36 17.97
N THR A 145 -4.31 -6.06 18.01
CA THR A 145 -3.34 -5.38 17.11
C THR A 145 -1.92 -5.87 17.33
N THR A 146 -1.49 -6.11 18.56
CA THR A 146 -0.17 -6.70 18.84
C THR A 146 -0.01 -8.08 18.21
N LEU A 147 -1.05 -8.92 18.26
CA LEU A 147 -1.06 -10.23 17.59
C LEU A 147 -0.99 -10.07 16.06
N ALA A 148 -1.82 -9.19 15.49
CA ALA A 148 -1.79 -8.89 14.06
C ALA A 148 -0.41 -8.38 13.60
N CYS A 149 0.21 -7.47 14.35
CA CYS A 149 1.56 -6.96 14.07
C CYS A 149 2.59 -8.10 14.06
N LEU A 150 2.51 -9.04 15.01
CA LEU A 150 3.41 -10.20 15.05
C LEU A 150 3.28 -11.06 13.78
N GLU A 151 2.06 -11.34 13.34
CA GLU A 151 1.79 -12.10 12.12
C GLU A 151 2.30 -11.35 10.88
N MET A 152 1.96 -10.07 10.75
CA MET A 152 2.40 -9.21 9.65
C MET A 152 3.93 -9.12 9.56
N ILE A 153 4.64 -8.90 10.68
CA ILE A 153 6.11 -8.86 10.71
C ILE A 153 6.70 -10.19 10.22
N ARG A 154 6.15 -11.31 10.67
CA ARG A 154 6.61 -12.64 10.24
C ARG A 154 6.35 -12.90 8.76
N GLY A 155 5.24 -12.39 8.21
CA GLY A 155 4.90 -12.44 6.79
C GLY A 155 5.68 -11.47 5.91
N GLY A 156 6.39 -10.48 6.51
CA GLY A 156 7.16 -9.46 5.80
C GLY A 156 6.39 -8.18 5.48
N THR A 157 5.18 -8.02 6.02
CA THR A 157 4.42 -6.77 6.00
C THR A 157 5.07 -5.74 6.92
N THR A 158 5.33 -4.55 6.40
CA THR A 158 5.97 -3.45 7.15
C THR A 158 5.07 -2.22 7.28
N THR A 159 4.02 -2.17 6.47
CA THR A 159 3.03 -1.09 6.49
C THR A 159 1.64 -1.69 6.24
N PHE A 160 0.63 -1.20 6.98
CA PHE A 160 -0.75 -1.61 6.76
C PHE A 160 -1.72 -0.44 6.91
N ALA A 161 -2.92 -0.56 6.32
CA ALA A 161 -4.06 0.30 6.61
C ALA A 161 -5.06 -0.46 7.47
N ASP A 162 -5.62 0.19 8.47
CA ASP A 162 -6.61 -0.36 9.38
C ASP A 162 -7.86 0.52 9.45
N MET A 163 -9.00 -0.11 9.68
CA MET A 163 -10.28 0.54 9.95
C MET A 163 -10.89 -0.14 11.17
N TYR A 164 -10.88 0.54 12.31
CA TYR A 164 -11.47 -0.05 13.53
C TYR A 164 -11.85 1.02 14.56
N TYR A 165 -12.07 0.61 15.80
CA TYR A 165 -12.43 1.43 16.95
C TYR A 165 -11.24 1.61 17.89
N PHE A 166 -11.25 2.67 18.71
CA PHE A 166 -10.17 2.99 19.63
C PHE A 166 -8.80 3.11 18.89
N GLU A 167 -8.77 3.71 17.73
CA GLU A 167 -7.59 3.76 16.89
C GLU A 167 -6.39 4.47 17.54
N SER A 168 -6.64 5.30 18.55
CA SER A 168 -5.55 5.86 19.35
C SER A 168 -4.81 4.79 20.17
N ASP A 169 -5.50 3.77 20.64
CA ASP A 169 -4.94 2.63 21.38
C ASP A 169 -4.31 1.61 20.41
N VAL A 170 -4.91 1.41 19.24
CA VAL A 170 -4.31 0.65 18.12
C VAL A 170 -2.96 1.28 17.75
N ALA A 171 -2.91 2.60 17.61
CA ALA A 171 -1.70 3.35 17.28
C ALA A 171 -0.56 3.15 18.28
N GLU A 172 -0.88 3.10 19.58
CA GLU A 172 0.11 2.81 20.62
C GLU A 172 0.70 1.39 20.47
N ALA A 173 -0.13 0.40 20.14
CA ALA A 173 0.34 -0.97 19.87
C ALA A 173 1.23 -1.03 18.61
N VAL A 174 0.83 -0.36 17.54
CA VAL A 174 1.59 -0.27 16.28
C VAL A 174 2.95 0.39 16.50
N ASP A 175 2.99 1.50 17.22
CA ASP A 175 4.24 2.20 17.54
C ASP A 175 5.19 1.33 18.37
N ALA A 176 4.66 0.63 19.38
CA ALA A 176 5.41 -0.32 20.19
C ALA A 176 5.97 -1.50 19.37
N CYS A 177 5.21 -1.99 18.39
CA CYS A 177 5.64 -3.08 17.49
C CYS A 177 6.65 -2.60 16.43
N GLY A 178 6.72 -1.31 16.15
CA GLY A 178 7.65 -0.72 15.19
C GLY A 178 7.18 -0.75 13.74
N LEU A 179 5.95 -1.17 13.46
CA LEU A 179 5.35 -1.10 12.12
C LEU A 179 4.94 0.33 11.74
N ARG A 180 4.66 0.53 10.47
CA ARG A 180 3.99 1.72 9.96
C ARG A 180 2.54 1.39 9.68
N ALA A 181 1.61 2.33 10.00
CA ALA A 181 0.20 2.14 9.70
C ALA A 181 -0.51 3.45 9.32
N VAL A 182 -1.54 3.32 8.48
CA VAL A 182 -2.61 4.29 8.28
C VAL A 182 -3.82 3.77 9.03
N LEU A 183 -4.24 4.47 10.08
CA LEU A 183 -5.23 4.01 11.03
C LEU A 183 -6.48 4.90 10.96
N GLY A 184 -7.61 4.32 10.59
CA GLY A 184 -8.86 5.01 10.35
C GLY A 184 -9.88 4.77 11.45
N GLU A 185 -10.19 5.81 12.25
CA GLU A 185 -11.28 5.74 13.22
C GLU A 185 -12.61 5.52 12.50
N THR A 186 -13.26 4.38 12.79
CA THR A 186 -14.41 3.91 12.03
C THR A 186 -15.71 4.54 12.51
N TRP A 187 -16.53 5.05 11.58
CA TRP A 187 -17.83 5.65 11.84
C TRP A 187 -18.97 4.81 11.30
N LEU A 188 -20.02 4.64 12.11
CA LEU A 188 -21.32 4.09 11.72
C LEU A 188 -22.44 4.97 12.30
N ASP A 189 -23.59 5.02 11.64
CA ASP A 189 -24.74 5.82 12.10
C ASP A 189 -25.57 5.09 13.17
N PHE A 190 -24.93 4.30 14.00
CA PHE A 190 -25.46 3.67 15.20
C PHE A 190 -24.36 3.55 16.25
N PRO A 191 -24.72 3.35 17.56
CA PRO A 191 -23.73 3.26 18.62
C PRO A 191 -22.70 2.13 18.38
N VAL A 192 -21.43 2.45 18.54
CA VAL A 192 -20.28 1.55 18.43
C VAL A 192 -19.47 1.58 19.73
N PRO A 193 -18.45 0.74 19.92
CA PRO A 193 -17.76 0.61 21.20
C PRO A 193 -17.18 1.89 21.80
N ASP A 194 -16.77 2.86 20.99
CA ASP A 194 -16.06 4.06 21.44
C ASP A 194 -16.82 5.40 21.18
N HIS A 195 -17.95 5.36 20.45
CA HIS A 195 -18.80 6.54 20.25
C HIS A 195 -20.24 6.14 19.92
N LYS A 196 -21.19 7.04 20.20
CA LYS A 196 -22.62 6.74 20.14
C LYS A 196 -23.34 7.41 18.98
N ASP A 197 -22.82 8.53 18.49
CA ASP A 197 -23.43 9.36 17.47
C ASP A 197 -22.38 10.15 16.67
N LEU A 198 -22.83 10.84 15.64
CA LEU A 198 -21.96 11.62 14.75
C LEU A 198 -21.14 12.68 15.50
N ALA A 199 -21.69 13.32 16.51
CA ALA A 199 -20.96 14.35 17.24
C ALA A 199 -19.80 13.75 18.06
N GLU A 200 -20.03 12.60 18.68
CA GLU A 200 -18.98 11.85 19.37
C GLU A 200 -17.96 11.29 18.39
N SER A 201 -18.37 10.76 17.22
CA SER A 201 -17.45 10.30 16.15
C SER A 201 -16.49 11.42 15.73
N ILE A 202 -17.03 12.61 15.45
CA ILE A 202 -16.19 13.78 15.09
C ILE A 202 -15.21 14.12 16.21
N LYS A 203 -15.69 14.14 17.46
CA LYS A 203 -14.86 14.47 18.63
C LYS A 203 -13.73 13.49 18.86
N VAL A 204 -14.03 12.18 18.85
CA VAL A 204 -13.04 11.11 19.07
C VAL A 204 -11.99 11.13 17.94
N THR A 205 -12.45 11.17 16.70
CA THR A 205 -11.56 11.18 15.54
C THR A 205 -10.69 12.43 15.48
N ARG A 206 -11.25 13.62 15.80
CA ARG A 206 -10.46 14.86 15.87
C ARG A 206 -9.34 14.74 16.91
N ALA A 207 -9.64 14.25 18.10
CA ALA A 207 -8.65 14.05 19.15
C ALA A 207 -7.55 13.05 18.73
N PHE A 208 -7.93 11.97 18.01
CA PHE A 208 -7.01 11.01 17.44
C PHE A 208 -6.09 11.66 16.39
N LEU A 209 -6.65 12.40 15.42
CA LEU A 209 -5.91 13.12 14.40
C LEU A 209 -4.91 14.14 14.99
N GLU A 210 -5.34 14.87 16.03
CA GLU A 210 -4.48 15.85 16.74
C GLU A 210 -3.33 15.16 17.48
N LYS A 211 -3.63 14.09 18.24
CA LYS A 211 -2.64 13.35 19.05
C LYS A 211 -1.53 12.74 18.19
N TRP A 212 -1.87 12.19 17.04
CA TRP A 212 -0.92 11.47 16.18
C TRP A 212 -0.38 12.29 15.00
N LYS A 213 -0.70 13.58 14.96
CA LYS A 213 -0.22 14.48 13.91
C LYS A 213 1.30 14.49 13.79
N GLY A 214 1.81 14.18 12.59
CA GLY A 214 3.25 14.22 12.31
C GLY A 214 4.05 13.06 12.89
N HIS A 215 3.41 12.02 13.43
CA HIS A 215 4.11 10.84 13.88
C HIS A 215 4.81 10.12 12.70
N PRO A 216 6.06 9.64 12.85
CA PRO A 216 6.84 9.14 11.71
C PRO A 216 6.31 7.83 11.12
N ARG A 217 5.62 7.00 11.91
CA ARG A 217 5.12 5.69 11.48
C ARG A 217 3.60 5.56 11.50
N VAL A 218 2.90 6.29 12.35
CA VAL A 218 1.44 6.27 12.45
C VAL A 218 0.86 7.46 11.71
N ILE A 219 -0.05 7.21 10.80
CA ILE A 219 -0.83 8.21 10.05
C ILE A 219 -2.27 8.03 10.44
N ALA A 220 -2.79 8.98 11.22
CA ALA A 220 -4.20 8.98 11.61
C ALA A 220 -5.08 9.33 10.41
N ALA A 221 -6.21 8.64 10.27
CA ALA A 221 -7.15 8.72 9.18
C ALA A 221 -8.60 8.77 9.69
N VAL A 222 -9.54 9.07 8.80
CA VAL A 222 -10.98 8.99 9.05
C VAL A 222 -11.55 7.83 8.24
N ALA A 223 -12.46 7.04 8.81
CA ALA A 223 -12.96 5.83 8.17
C ALA A 223 -14.47 5.65 8.31
N PRO A 224 -15.32 6.43 7.59
CA PRO A 224 -16.73 6.06 7.52
C PRO A 224 -16.86 4.66 6.90
N HIS A 225 -17.53 3.74 7.60
CA HIS A 225 -17.50 2.32 7.29
C HIS A 225 -17.89 2.01 5.84
N ALA A 226 -19.07 2.40 5.41
CA ALA A 226 -19.57 2.12 4.07
C ALA A 226 -20.71 3.07 3.67
N PRO A 227 -21.04 3.18 2.36
CA PRO A 227 -22.15 4.01 1.88
C PRO A 227 -23.53 3.61 2.43
N TYR A 228 -23.70 2.35 2.81
CA TYR A 228 -24.97 1.83 3.32
C TYR A 228 -25.11 1.90 4.86
N THR A 229 -24.03 2.12 5.59
CA THR A 229 -24.01 2.26 7.05
C THR A 229 -23.88 3.69 7.52
N ASN A 230 -23.65 4.62 6.62
CA ASN A 230 -23.49 6.05 6.90
C ASN A 230 -24.44 6.89 6.05
N ALA A 231 -25.14 7.83 6.67
CA ALA A 231 -25.94 8.83 5.99
C ALA A 231 -25.02 9.81 5.23
N LYS A 232 -25.65 10.59 4.32
CA LYS A 232 -24.93 11.63 3.57
C LYS A 232 -24.21 12.60 4.49
N GLU A 233 -24.86 13.02 5.56
CA GLU A 233 -24.36 13.99 6.54
C GLU A 233 -23.08 13.48 7.21
N SER A 234 -23.06 12.19 7.62
CA SER A 234 -21.90 11.55 8.25
C SER A 234 -20.73 11.41 7.26
N LEU A 235 -21.01 11.01 6.01
CA LEU A 235 -20.00 10.92 4.96
C LEU A 235 -19.37 12.27 4.64
N LEU A 236 -20.19 13.34 4.56
CA LEU A 236 -19.69 14.69 4.32
C LEU A 236 -18.87 15.21 5.50
N ALA A 237 -19.31 14.97 6.74
CA ALA A 237 -18.57 15.34 7.94
C ALA A 237 -17.21 14.60 8.01
N ALA A 238 -17.17 13.32 7.68
CA ALA A 238 -15.94 12.54 7.62
C ALA A 238 -14.95 13.08 6.57
N ARG A 239 -15.46 13.36 5.35
CA ARG A 239 -14.68 14.00 4.28
C ARG A 239 -14.12 15.35 4.73
N ASP A 240 -14.95 16.20 5.28
CA ASP A 240 -14.56 17.57 5.67
C ASP A 240 -13.53 17.54 6.79
N LEU A 241 -13.67 16.63 7.77
CA LEU A 241 -12.67 16.41 8.81
C LEU A 241 -11.34 15.89 8.23
N ALA A 242 -11.40 14.93 7.30
CA ALA A 242 -10.20 14.43 6.62
C ALA A 242 -9.49 15.53 5.82
N LEU A 243 -10.23 16.39 5.12
CA LEU A 243 -9.67 17.52 4.38
C LEU A 243 -9.05 18.58 5.31
N GLU A 244 -9.69 18.90 6.44
CA GLU A 244 -9.17 19.83 7.45
C GLU A 244 -7.78 19.40 7.95
N PHE A 245 -7.62 18.11 8.24
CA PHE A 245 -6.36 17.56 8.74
C PHE A 245 -5.39 17.09 7.64
N LYS A 246 -5.78 17.14 6.35
CA LYS A 246 -5.07 16.52 5.23
C LYS A 246 -4.82 15.03 5.48
N ALA A 247 -5.78 14.37 6.08
CA ALA A 247 -5.74 12.97 6.47
C ALA A 247 -6.27 12.06 5.36
N PRO A 248 -5.86 10.78 5.32
CA PRO A 248 -6.50 9.75 4.51
C PRO A 248 -7.97 9.55 4.93
N LEU A 249 -8.77 9.09 3.96
CA LEU A 249 -10.18 8.76 4.13
C LEU A 249 -10.39 7.34 3.62
N LEU A 250 -10.75 6.42 4.52
CA LEU A 250 -10.90 5.00 4.22
C LEU A 250 -12.38 4.64 4.17
N ILE A 251 -12.78 3.73 3.27
CA ILE A 251 -14.19 3.32 3.14
C ILE A 251 -14.29 1.96 2.45
N HIS A 252 -15.25 1.10 2.86
CA HIS A 252 -15.67 -0.05 2.06
C HIS A 252 -16.58 0.44 0.93
N LEU A 253 -16.36 -0.04 -0.28
CA LEU A 253 -17.09 0.42 -1.46
C LEU A 253 -17.41 -0.71 -2.41
N SER A 254 -18.68 -0.81 -2.79
CA SER A 254 -19.14 -1.75 -3.82
C SER A 254 -18.68 -3.18 -3.59
N GLU A 255 -18.73 -3.63 -2.34
CA GLU A 255 -18.26 -4.96 -1.94
C GLU A 255 -19.21 -6.05 -2.38
N THR A 256 -20.53 -5.87 -2.15
CA THR A 256 -21.55 -6.90 -2.42
C THR A 256 -22.64 -6.43 -3.37
N ARG A 257 -23.39 -7.39 -3.93
CA ARG A 257 -24.60 -7.08 -4.70
C ARG A 257 -25.67 -6.41 -3.86
N ASP A 258 -25.74 -6.74 -2.57
CA ASP A 258 -26.73 -6.15 -1.67
C ASP A 258 -26.45 -4.66 -1.46
N GLU A 259 -25.18 -4.25 -1.32
CA GLU A 259 -24.82 -2.84 -1.29
C GLU A 259 -25.25 -2.12 -2.57
N GLN A 260 -24.97 -2.71 -3.76
CA GLN A 260 -25.41 -2.15 -5.05
C GLN A 260 -26.93 -1.92 -5.05
N LYS A 261 -27.68 -2.93 -4.60
CA LYS A 261 -29.15 -2.88 -4.56
C LYS A 261 -29.65 -1.81 -3.58
N LEU A 262 -29.14 -1.79 -2.35
CA LEU A 262 -29.51 -0.82 -1.33
C LEU A 262 -29.28 0.63 -1.79
N ILE A 263 -28.15 0.91 -2.39
CA ILE A 263 -27.82 2.24 -2.88
C ILE A 263 -28.65 2.59 -4.13
N ALA A 264 -28.85 1.65 -5.03
CA ALA A 264 -29.72 1.87 -6.21
C ALA A 264 -31.19 2.13 -5.83
N GLU A 265 -31.74 1.40 -4.86
CA GLU A 265 -33.09 1.62 -4.33
C GLU A 265 -33.22 2.99 -3.66
N LYS A 266 -32.20 3.42 -2.91
CA LYS A 266 -32.25 4.67 -2.12
C LYS A 266 -31.92 5.91 -2.97
N TYR A 267 -30.96 5.80 -3.88
CA TYR A 267 -30.40 6.96 -4.60
C TYR A 267 -30.44 6.85 -6.13
N GLY A 268 -30.91 5.73 -6.69
CA GLY A 268 -31.07 5.55 -8.14
C GLY A 268 -29.78 5.39 -8.93
N THR A 269 -28.65 5.04 -8.26
CA THR A 269 -27.32 4.98 -8.90
C THR A 269 -26.42 3.98 -8.22
N THR A 270 -25.18 3.78 -8.74
CA THR A 270 -24.17 2.93 -8.09
C THR A 270 -23.58 3.61 -6.84
N PRO A 271 -23.01 2.86 -5.86
CA PRO A 271 -22.33 3.44 -4.71
C PRO A 271 -21.23 4.44 -5.10
N THR A 272 -20.40 4.11 -6.08
CA THR A 272 -19.33 4.99 -6.58
C THR A 272 -19.88 6.32 -7.13
N LYS A 273 -20.89 6.25 -8.03
CA LYS A 273 -21.50 7.45 -8.61
C LYS A 273 -22.26 8.28 -7.57
N TRP A 274 -22.86 7.63 -6.57
CA TRP A 274 -23.46 8.35 -5.47
C TRP A 274 -22.44 9.10 -4.63
N LEU A 275 -21.34 8.46 -4.22
CA LEU A 275 -20.25 9.13 -3.50
C LEU A 275 -19.67 10.29 -4.30
N GLU A 276 -19.52 10.14 -5.62
CA GLU A 276 -19.11 11.24 -6.50
C GLU A 276 -20.11 12.39 -6.47
N SER A 277 -21.43 12.10 -6.56
CA SER A 277 -22.48 13.12 -6.59
C SER A 277 -22.53 14.00 -5.37
N ILE A 278 -22.08 13.48 -4.22
CA ILE A 278 -21.97 14.23 -2.97
C ILE A 278 -20.57 14.83 -2.73
N GLY A 279 -19.65 14.66 -3.70
CA GLY A 279 -18.29 15.18 -3.62
C GLY A 279 -17.41 14.48 -2.57
N PHE A 280 -17.66 13.19 -2.30
CA PHE A 280 -16.88 12.41 -1.32
C PHE A 280 -15.54 11.93 -1.90
N LEU A 281 -15.50 11.59 -3.19
CA LEU A 281 -14.33 11.02 -3.83
C LEU A 281 -13.20 12.04 -4.02
N GLY A 282 -11.98 11.65 -3.69
CA GLY A 282 -10.80 12.50 -3.83
C GLY A 282 -9.49 11.72 -3.70
N PRO A 283 -8.35 12.39 -3.90
CA PRO A 283 -7.05 11.73 -3.93
C PRO A 283 -6.61 11.16 -2.58
N ASN A 284 -7.23 11.55 -1.49
CA ASN A 284 -6.98 11.02 -0.14
C ASN A 284 -7.87 9.82 0.20
N VAL A 285 -8.75 9.37 -0.71
CA VAL A 285 -9.64 8.22 -0.48
C VAL A 285 -8.93 6.91 -0.84
N LEU A 286 -9.05 5.93 0.05
CA LEU A 286 -8.73 4.53 -0.18
C LEU A 286 -10.01 3.71 -0.03
N ALA A 287 -10.46 3.08 -1.13
CA ALA A 287 -11.67 2.28 -1.18
C ALA A 287 -11.33 0.79 -1.11
N ALA A 288 -11.85 0.08 -0.10
CA ALA A 288 -11.71 -1.35 0.02
C ALA A 288 -12.72 -2.09 -0.88
N HIS A 289 -12.33 -3.23 -1.40
CA HIS A 289 -13.08 -4.18 -2.22
C HIS A 289 -13.34 -3.74 -3.66
N CYS A 290 -14.25 -2.82 -3.93
CA CYS A 290 -14.66 -2.37 -5.27
C CYS A 290 -15.07 -3.52 -6.23
N VAL A 291 -15.59 -4.64 -5.68
CA VAL A 291 -15.90 -5.88 -6.41
C VAL A 291 -16.93 -5.62 -7.52
N TRP A 292 -17.94 -4.82 -7.22
CA TRP A 292 -19.07 -4.55 -8.12
C TRP A 292 -18.96 -3.21 -8.86
N CYS A 293 -17.77 -2.62 -8.91
CA CYS A 293 -17.51 -1.46 -9.76
C CYS A 293 -17.49 -1.84 -11.24
N ASP A 294 -18.17 -1.05 -12.06
CA ASP A 294 -18.16 -1.17 -13.51
C ASP A 294 -17.02 -0.36 -14.18
N ALA A 295 -16.94 -0.35 -15.50
CA ALA A 295 -15.91 0.37 -16.23
C ALA A 295 -16.01 1.90 -16.04
N ASP A 296 -17.21 2.45 -15.89
CA ASP A 296 -17.44 3.87 -15.63
C ASP A 296 -17.03 4.22 -14.21
N ASP A 297 -17.32 3.35 -13.23
CA ASP A 297 -16.88 3.51 -11.85
C ASP A 297 -15.34 3.52 -11.78
N PHE A 298 -14.65 2.59 -12.45
CA PHE A 298 -13.18 2.59 -12.48
C PHE A 298 -12.59 3.84 -13.14
N ARG A 299 -13.20 4.34 -14.21
CA ARG A 299 -12.78 5.60 -14.84
C ARG A 299 -12.92 6.76 -13.86
N LEU A 300 -14.03 6.82 -13.16
CA LEU A 300 -14.31 7.86 -12.16
C LEU A 300 -13.32 7.81 -10.97
N LEU A 301 -13.05 6.61 -10.43
CA LEU A 301 -12.06 6.41 -9.37
C LEU A 301 -10.66 6.82 -9.81
N ALA A 302 -10.28 6.53 -11.07
CA ALA A 302 -9.00 6.96 -11.65
C ALA A 302 -8.91 8.49 -11.79
N GLU A 303 -9.96 9.13 -12.32
CA GLU A 303 -10.04 10.60 -12.47
C GLU A 303 -9.94 11.32 -11.12
N ARG A 304 -10.55 10.77 -10.06
CA ARG A 304 -10.49 11.27 -8.68
C ARG A 304 -9.24 10.83 -7.94
N LYS A 305 -8.39 10.01 -8.55
CA LYS A 305 -7.15 9.46 -7.98
C LYS A 305 -7.40 8.67 -6.70
N VAL A 306 -8.54 8.01 -6.58
CA VAL A 306 -8.87 7.10 -5.49
C VAL A 306 -7.96 5.87 -5.56
N GLY A 307 -7.44 5.41 -4.41
CA GLY A 307 -6.76 4.13 -4.30
C GLY A 307 -7.76 2.99 -4.06
N ILE A 308 -7.49 1.81 -4.58
CA ILE A 308 -8.27 0.59 -4.27
C ILE A 308 -7.43 -0.38 -3.45
N SER A 309 -8.03 -0.97 -2.40
CA SER A 309 -7.55 -2.17 -1.75
C SER A 309 -8.31 -3.38 -2.30
N HIS A 310 -7.62 -4.26 -3.01
CA HIS A 310 -8.15 -5.54 -3.45
C HIS A 310 -7.94 -6.59 -2.37
N ASN A 311 -9.02 -7.17 -1.86
CA ASN A 311 -9.04 -8.13 -0.75
C ASN A 311 -9.52 -9.50 -1.26
N PRO A 312 -8.69 -10.26 -2.01
CA PRO A 312 -9.16 -11.43 -2.76
C PRO A 312 -9.73 -12.54 -1.88
N GLU A 313 -9.09 -12.82 -0.76
CA GLU A 313 -9.50 -13.88 0.18
C GLU A 313 -10.84 -13.58 0.82
N SER A 314 -10.98 -12.38 1.35
CA SER A 314 -12.24 -11.91 1.94
C SER A 314 -13.39 -11.97 0.92
N ASN A 315 -13.16 -11.44 -0.28
CA ASN A 315 -14.14 -11.44 -1.36
C ASN A 315 -14.59 -12.87 -1.75
N MET A 316 -13.67 -13.85 -1.70
CA MET A 316 -13.98 -15.26 -1.92
C MET A 316 -14.72 -15.88 -0.74
N LYS A 317 -14.21 -15.68 0.47
CA LYS A 317 -14.73 -16.33 1.68
C LYS A 317 -16.15 -15.86 2.00
N LEU A 318 -16.44 -14.57 1.86
CA LEU A 318 -17.78 -14.00 2.00
C LEU A 318 -18.65 -14.17 0.75
N ALA A 319 -18.11 -14.78 -0.31
CA ALA A 319 -18.77 -14.90 -1.61
C ALA A 319 -19.24 -13.55 -2.17
N SER A 320 -18.54 -12.45 -1.84
CA SER A 320 -18.84 -11.09 -2.32
C SER A 320 -18.71 -10.98 -3.84
N GLY A 321 -17.77 -11.73 -4.44
CA GLY A 321 -17.52 -11.76 -5.88
C GLY A 321 -16.03 -11.63 -6.23
N ILE A 322 -15.74 -11.29 -7.47
CA ILE A 322 -14.36 -11.14 -7.97
C ILE A 322 -14.21 -9.72 -8.54
N LEU A 323 -13.30 -8.93 -7.94
CA LEU A 323 -12.92 -7.64 -8.51
C LEU A 323 -12.28 -7.84 -9.90
N ASN A 324 -12.74 -7.09 -10.89
CA ASN A 324 -12.06 -7.01 -12.18
C ASN A 324 -10.80 -6.13 -12.05
N VAL A 325 -9.78 -6.65 -11.36
CA VAL A 325 -8.53 -5.94 -11.07
C VAL A 325 -7.78 -5.51 -12.33
N VAL A 326 -7.90 -6.31 -13.41
CA VAL A 326 -7.27 -5.99 -14.71
C VAL A 326 -7.91 -4.75 -15.32
N ALA A 327 -9.25 -4.64 -15.30
CA ALA A 327 -9.95 -3.48 -15.79
C ALA A 327 -9.68 -2.23 -14.93
N ALA A 328 -9.69 -2.35 -13.60
CA ALA A 328 -9.38 -1.25 -12.69
C ALA A 328 -7.98 -0.67 -12.95
N ARG A 329 -6.96 -1.53 -13.06
CA ARG A 329 -5.58 -1.10 -13.36
C ARG A 329 -5.44 -0.52 -14.77
N LYS A 330 -6.13 -1.09 -15.76
CA LYS A 330 -6.17 -0.55 -17.13
C LYS A 330 -6.80 0.85 -17.19
N ALA A 331 -7.77 1.12 -16.34
CA ALA A 331 -8.36 2.45 -16.20
C ALA A 331 -7.42 3.47 -15.51
N GLY A 332 -6.28 3.02 -14.95
CA GLY A 332 -5.30 3.87 -14.29
C GLY A 332 -5.49 4.00 -12.77
N VAL A 333 -6.36 3.17 -12.16
CA VAL A 333 -6.53 3.15 -10.71
C VAL A 333 -5.30 2.51 -10.05
N ALA A 334 -4.77 3.12 -9.00
CA ALA A 334 -3.76 2.51 -8.16
C ALA A 334 -4.43 1.42 -7.29
N VAL A 335 -4.02 0.16 -7.47
CA VAL A 335 -4.60 -0.98 -6.77
C VAL A 335 -3.53 -1.67 -5.92
N GLY A 336 -3.71 -1.66 -4.61
CA GLY A 336 -2.96 -2.46 -3.66
C GLY A 336 -3.66 -3.77 -3.31
N LEU A 337 -3.03 -4.59 -2.47
CA LEU A 337 -3.60 -5.80 -1.90
C LEU A 337 -3.85 -5.62 -0.41
N GLY A 338 -4.95 -6.15 0.09
CA GLY A 338 -5.28 -6.21 1.50
C GLY A 338 -5.74 -7.59 1.92
N THR A 339 -5.52 -7.94 3.17
CA THR A 339 -5.97 -9.21 3.75
C THR A 339 -7.36 -9.12 4.35
N ASP A 340 -7.83 -7.89 4.65
CA ASP A 340 -9.05 -7.66 5.41
C ASP A 340 -8.96 -8.17 6.87
N GLY A 341 -10.09 -8.23 7.59
CA GLY A 341 -10.18 -8.75 8.93
C GLY A 341 -10.16 -10.29 8.98
N VAL A 342 -9.67 -10.84 10.09
CA VAL A 342 -9.48 -12.29 10.24
C VAL A 342 -10.56 -12.95 11.12
N ALA A 343 -11.70 -12.30 11.28
CA ALA A 343 -12.82 -12.78 12.09
C ALA A 343 -13.98 -13.34 11.24
N GLY A 344 -13.67 -14.09 10.21
CA GLY A 344 -14.65 -14.68 9.30
C GLY A 344 -14.55 -14.18 7.85
N SER A 345 -14.13 -12.94 7.63
CA SER A 345 -13.85 -12.42 6.26
C SER A 345 -12.53 -12.96 5.71
N ASN A 346 -11.55 -13.24 6.54
CA ASN A 346 -10.31 -13.97 6.23
C ASN A 346 -9.89 -14.79 7.46
N ASN A 347 -8.72 -15.49 7.39
CA ASN A 347 -8.18 -16.31 8.48
C ASN A 347 -6.80 -15.86 8.97
N ASP A 348 -6.08 -15.04 8.21
CA ASP A 348 -4.71 -14.59 8.51
C ASP A 348 -4.39 -13.23 7.88
N HIS A 349 -3.15 -12.74 8.14
CA HIS A 349 -2.61 -11.52 7.56
C HIS A 349 -1.49 -11.81 6.55
N ASP A 350 -1.60 -12.92 5.78
CA ASP A 350 -0.56 -13.35 4.85
C ASP A 350 -0.69 -12.70 3.48
N MET A 351 0.13 -11.71 3.21
CA MET A 351 0.19 -11.02 1.92
C MET A 351 0.69 -11.90 0.77
N TRP A 352 1.39 -13.01 1.06
CA TRP A 352 1.80 -13.96 0.03
C TRP A 352 0.62 -14.77 -0.47
N GLU A 353 -0.26 -15.17 0.43
CA GLU A 353 -1.50 -15.84 0.09
C GLU A 353 -2.44 -14.90 -0.66
N ALA A 354 -2.59 -13.66 -0.21
CA ALA A 354 -3.35 -12.62 -0.92
C ALA A 354 -2.85 -12.42 -2.37
N MET A 355 -1.53 -12.41 -2.60
CA MET A 355 -0.96 -12.36 -3.95
C MET A 355 -1.32 -13.59 -4.79
N ASP A 356 -1.25 -14.80 -4.20
CA ASP A 356 -1.55 -16.05 -4.89
C ASP A 356 -3.01 -16.09 -5.35
N PHE A 357 -3.94 -15.74 -4.48
CA PHE A 357 -5.36 -15.67 -4.83
C PHE A 357 -5.68 -14.57 -5.85
N ALA A 358 -5.14 -13.37 -5.67
CA ALA A 358 -5.33 -12.29 -6.64
C ALA A 358 -4.90 -12.70 -8.06
N GLY A 359 -3.75 -13.38 -8.18
CA GLY A 359 -3.24 -13.84 -9.45
C GLY A 359 -4.09 -14.94 -10.09
N LYS A 360 -4.54 -15.92 -9.31
CA LYS A 360 -5.39 -17.03 -9.78
C LYS A 360 -6.78 -16.54 -10.16
N LEU A 361 -7.40 -15.68 -9.35
CA LEU A 361 -8.71 -15.10 -9.64
C LEU A 361 -8.68 -14.25 -10.90
N ALA A 362 -7.66 -13.41 -11.09
CA ALA A 362 -7.52 -12.60 -12.30
C ALA A 362 -7.46 -13.48 -13.56
N LYS A 363 -6.67 -14.57 -13.53
CA LYS A 363 -6.55 -15.50 -14.67
C LYS A 363 -7.86 -16.23 -14.97
N VAL A 364 -8.50 -16.75 -13.94
CA VAL A 364 -9.76 -17.52 -14.11
C VAL A 364 -10.92 -16.62 -14.54
N SER A 365 -11.04 -15.41 -13.98
CA SER A 365 -12.13 -14.49 -14.32
C SER A 365 -11.99 -13.88 -15.72
N THR A 366 -10.77 -13.72 -16.22
CA THR A 366 -10.50 -13.21 -17.57
C THR A 366 -10.32 -14.30 -18.62
N MET A 367 -10.21 -15.58 -18.21
CA MET A 367 -9.82 -16.72 -19.07
C MET A 367 -8.48 -16.47 -19.79
N ASP A 368 -7.60 -15.68 -19.19
CA ASP A 368 -6.28 -15.33 -19.71
C ASP A 368 -5.17 -15.75 -18.73
N PRO A 369 -4.35 -16.77 -19.07
CA PRO A 369 -3.27 -17.22 -18.20
C PRO A 369 -2.14 -16.18 -18.03
N THR A 370 -2.10 -15.14 -18.85
CA THR A 370 -1.11 -14.05 -18.76
C THR A 370 -1.57 -12.88 -17.89
N ALA A 371 -2.86 -12.85 -17.51
CA ALA A 371 -3.41 -11.81 -16.64
C ALA A 371 -2.67 -11.79 -15.29
N LEU A 372 -2.32 -10.61 -14.83
CA LEU A 372 -1.71 -10.32 -13.52
C LEU A 372 -0.55 -11.26 -13.16
N PRO A 373 0.60 -11.18 -13.86
CA PRO A 373 1.76 -12.03 -13.60
C PRO A 373 2.41 -11.70 -12.24
N ALA A 374 3.26 -12.59 -11.73
CA ALA A 374 3.90 -12.49 -10.40
C ALA A 374 4.58 -11.14 -10.13
N LYS A 375 5.22 -10.54 -11.13
CA LYS A 375 5.82 -9.21 -11.01
C LYS A 375 4.79 -8.14 -10.65
N GLU A 376 3.63 -8.17 -11.30
CA GLU A 376 2.56 -7.20 -11.03
C GLU A 376 1.94 -7.42 -9.65
N LEU A 377 1.84 -8.67 -9.19
CA LEU A 377 1.39 -9.00 -7.84
C LEU A 377 2.35 -8.46 -6.79
N LEU A 378 3.66 -8.64 -6.97
CA LEU A 378 4.67 -8.05 -6.09
C LEU A 378 4.60 -6.52 -6.09
N ARG A 379 4.35 -5.89 -7.24
CA ARG A 379 4.13 -4.44 -7.31
C ARG A 379 2.89 -4.01 -6.54
N MET A 380 1.79 -4.75 -6.65
CA MET A 380 0.55 -4.47 -5.88
C MET A 380 0.75 -4.62 -4.37
N ALA A 381 1.56 -5.59 -3.95
CA ALA A 381 1.91 -5.80 -2.55
C ALA A 381 3.03 -4.86 -2.04
N THR A 382 3.58 -3.98 -2.88
CA THR A 382 4.68 -3.06 -2.55
C THR A 382 4.41 -1.64 -3.05
N ILE A 383 4.99 -1.26 -4.21
CA ILE A 383 4.92 0.12 -4.71
C ILE A 383 3.51 0.57 -5.12
N GLU A 384 2.69 -0.30 -5.72
CA GLU A 384 1.32 0.06 -6.07
C GLU A 384 0.43 0.15 -4.83
N GLY A 385 0.64 -0.73 -3.82
CA GLY A 385 0.00 -0.60 -2.51
C GLY A 385 0.36 0.72 -1.83
N ALA A 386 1.64 1.09 -1.85
CA ALA A 386 2.08 2.40 -1.35
C ALA A 386 1.42 3.56 -2.14
N ARG A 387 1.29 3.44 -3.46
CA ARG A 387 0.63 4.43 -4.31
C ARG A 387 -0.87 4.54 -4.03
N ALA A 388 -1.55 3.41 -3.81
CA ALA A 388 -2.96 3.43 -3.40
C ALA A 388 -3.17 4.20 -2.09
N MET A 389 -2.21 4.10 -1.16
CA MET A 389 -2.20 4.80 0.13
C MET A 389 -1.53 6.20 0.08
N LYS A 390 -1.08 6.68 -1.09
CA LYS A 390 -0.35 7.97 -1.26
C LYS A 390 0.95 8.05 -0.44
N MET A 391 1.68 6.95 -0.39
CA MET A 391 2.93 6.81 0.36
C MET A 391 4.12 6.40 -0.52
N GLU A 392 3.97 6.39 -1.84
CA GLU A 392 4.98 5.93 -2.80
C GLU A 392 6.30 6.72 -2.75
N ASP A 393 6.26 7.95 -2.27
CA ASP A 393 7.47 8.77 -2.05
C ASP A 393 8.30 8.34 -0.83
N ARG A 394 7.73 7.51 0.04
CA ARG A 394 8.31 7.13 1.33
C ARG A 394 8.63 5.65 1.44
N ILE A 395 7.82 4.79 0.81
CA ILE A 395 7.87 3.32 0.92
C ILE A 395 7.52 2.63 -0.41
N GLY A 396 7.57 1.31 -0.42
CA GLY A 396 7.10 0.46 -1.52
C GLY A 396 8.16 0.12 -2.57
N SER A 397 9.32 0.78 -2.54
CA SER A 397 10.48 0.42 -3.39
C SER A 397 11.78 0.65 -2.65
N LEU A 398 12.87 0.00 -3.11
CA LEU A 398 14.22 0.21 -2.58
C LEU A 398 14.91 1.29 -3.41
N GLU A 399 14.67 2.54 -3.03
CA GLU A 399 15.25 3.73 -3.66
C GLU A 399 15.88 4.64 -2.61
N THR A 400 16.93 5.36 -3.01
CA THR A 400 17.58 6.33 -2.12
C THR A 400 16.59 7.37 -1.63
N GLY A 401 16.56 7.58 -0.32
CA GLY A 401 15.68 8.54 0.35
C GLY A 401 14.41 7.94 0.96
N LYS A 402 14.04 6.70 0.60
CA LYS A 402 12.91 5.98 1.18
C LYS A 402 13.28 5.25 2.45
#